data_706e1134354729fac8a64f871fec581f
#
_entry.id   706e1134354729fac8a64f871fec581f
#
_cell.length_a   1.000
_cell.length_b   1.000
_cell.length_c   1.000
_cell.angle_alpha   90.00
_cell.angle_beta   90.00
_cell.angle_gamma   90.00
#
_symmetry.space_group_name_H-M   'P 1'
#
loop_
_entity.id
_entity.type
_entity.pdbx_description
1 polymer ?
#
loop_
_entity_poly.entity_id
_entity_poly.type
_entity_poly.pdbx_seq_one_letter_code
_entity_poly.pdbx_strand_id
1 'polypeptide(L)'
;QSKGWMDWVKNGEIAGTVGESLRIEAVQIRLTGELAEHYGLLYQTHVATFGWLGEVKGDELSGTQGLAKRMECFKVQILPSEEMPEKSECGFIRSYYDSELTYKGHVQSIGDTEEVTGGKTLGTTGESLRVEGFEVSLDDSSKDVLEGSVEYCAHVQGIGWQDWRQEGEYAGTKGESKRIEAIKIKLTGEAADYFDIYYRCHV
;
A
#
# COMPACT_ATOMS: atom_id res chain seq x y z
N GLN A 1 6.63 17.62 -2.11
CA GLN A 1 7.93 16.97 -2.00
C GLN A 1 8.67 17.47 -0.76
N SER A 2 9.27 16.58 0.02
CA SER A 2 10.15 16.85 1.18
C SER A 2 9.56 17.60 2.38
N LYS A 3 8.44 18.30 2.23
CA LYS A 3 7.76 19.05 3.30
C LYS A 3 6.60 18.29 3.93
N GLY A 4 6.14 17.20 3.31
CA GLY A 4 4.92 16.52 3.72
C GLY A 4 3.66 17.32 3.43
N TRP A 5 2.58 17.00 4.15
CA TRP A 5 1.34 17.75 4.09
C TRP A 5 1.51 19.12 4.73
N MET A 6 1.00 20.13 4.05
CA MET A 6 0.99 21.53 4.53
C MET A 6 -0.35 21.83 5.18
N ASP A 7 -0.42 22.92 5.93
CA ASP A 7 -1.65 23.38 6.55
C ASP A 7 -2.74 23.69 5.52
N TRP A 8 -4.00 23.58 5.94
CA TRP A 8 -5.13 23.99 5.15
C TRP A 8 -5.08 25.48 4.83
N VAL A 9 -5.32 25.80 3.59
CA VAL A 9 -5.49 27.17 3.09
C VAL A 9 -6.86 27.34 2.47
N LYS A 10 -7.35 28.57 2.32
CA LYS A 10 -8.71 28.86 1.84
C LYS A 10 -8.75 30.09 0.94
N ASN A 11 -9.75 30.09 0.07
CA ASN A 11 -10.25 31.30 -0.61
C ASN A 11 -9.16 32.20 -1.23
N GLY A 12 -8.31 31.63 -2.08
CA GLY A 12 -7.28 32.38 -2.80
C GLY A 12 -5.91 32.40 -2.15
N GLU A 13 -5.76 31.77 -0.99
CA GLU A 13 -4.45 31.54 -0.39
C GLU A 13 -3.66 30.48 -1.17
N ILE A 14 -2.34 30.52 -1.09
CA ILE A 14 -1.46 29.64 -1.85
C ILE A 14 -1.32 28.28 -1.15
N ALA A 15 -1.74 27.20 -1.81
CA ALA A 15 -1.43 25.84 -1.45
C ALA A 15 -0.15 25.41 -2.17
N GLY A 16 0.90 25.08 -1.42
CA GLY A 16 2.17 24.66 -2.01
C GLY A 16 3.30 25.66 -1.75
N THR A 17 4.36 25.58 -2.55
CA THR A 17 5.56 26.40 -2.42
C THR A 17 5.80 27.25 -3.67
N VAL A 18 6.39 28.44 -3.50
CA VAL A 18 6.74 29.34 -4.60
C VAL A 18 8.24 29.54 -4.62
N GLY A 19 8.87 29.32 -5.79
CA GLY A 19 10.30 29.54 -6.00
C GLY A 19 11.23 28.47 -5.39
N GLU A 20 10.70 27.42 -4.80
CA GLU A 20 11.49 26.36 -4.16
C GLU A 20 11.76 25.14 -5.07
N SER A 21 11.25 25.14 -6.29
CA SER A 21 11.37 24.02 -7.24
C SER A 21 10.87 22.67 -6.68
N LEU A 22 9.94 22.71 -5.73
CA LEU A 22 9.30 21.54 -5.14
C LEU A 22 7.99 21.22 -5.88
N ARG A 23 7.80 19.96 -6.21
CA ARG A 23 6.58 19.49 -6.90
C ARG A 23 5.46 19.25 -5.91
N ILE A 24 4.23 19.44 -6.36
CA ILE A 24 3.04 18.89 -5.70
C ILE A 24 2.92 17.43 -6.11
N GLU A 25 2.66 16.55 -5.16
CA GLU A 25 2.49 15.10 -5.37
C GLU A 25 1.05 14.67 -5.13
N ALA A 26 0.33 15.34 -4.23
CA ALA A 26 -1.07 15.08 -3.92
C ALA A 26 -1.79 16.34 -3.47
N VAL A 27 -3.11 16.31 -3.52
CA VAL A 27 -4.01 17.34 -3.02
C VAL A 27 -5.13 16.74 -2.19
N GLN A 28 -5.68 17.57 -1.31
CA GLN A 28 -6.91 17.31 -0.59
C GLN A 28 -7.75 18.59 -0.66
N ILE A 29 -9.00 18.48 -1.11
CA ILE A 29 -9.87 19.64 -1.34
C ILE A 29 -11.21 19.39 -0.64
N ARG A 30 -11.75 20.43 0.00
CA ARG A 30 -13.06 20.35 0.63
C ARG A 30 -13.91 21.60 0.44
N LEU A 31 -15.21 21.42 0.47
CA LEU A 31 -16.18 22.51 0.65
C LEU A 31 -16.44 22.71 2.14
N THR A 32 -16.77 23.94 2.50
CA THR A 32 -17.19 24.28 3.87
C THR A 32 -18.34 25.30 3.82
N GLY A 33 -19.06 25.47 4.94
CA GLY A 33 -20.18 26.38 5.05
C GLY A 33 -21.45 25.85 4.37
N GLU A 34 -22.43 26.72 4.15
CA GLU A 34 -23.76 26.37 3.62
C GLU A 34 -23.69 25.62 2.27
N LEU A 35 -22.69 25.92 1.46
CA LEU A 35 -22.54 25.24 0.16
C LEU A 35 -22.31 23.72 0.34
N ALA A 36 -21.58 23.31 1.37
CA ALA A 36 -21.31 21.92 1.65
C ALA A 36 -22.55 21.14 2.14
N GLU A 37 -23.63 21.81 2.53
CA GLU A 37 -24.88 21.17 2.93
C GLU A 37 -25.69 20.66 1.74
N HIS A 38 -25.48 21.25 0.55
CA HIS A 38 -26.26 20.97 -0.65
C HIS A 38 -25.44 20.40 -1.80
N TYR A 39 -24.13 20.56 -1.77
CA TYR A 39 -23.23 20.19 -2.84
C TYR A 39 -22.03 19.39 -2.31
N GLY A 40 -21.53 18.50 -3.15
CA GLY A 40 -20.29 17.79 -2.95
C GLY A 40 -19.21 18.21 -3.94
N LEU A 41 -17.97 17.94 -3.61
CA LEU A 41 -16.83 18.00 -4.51
C LEU A 41 -16.53 16.62 -5.05
N LEU A 42 -16.26 16.55 -6.37
CA LEU A 42 -15.69 15.38 -7.02
C LEU A 42 -14.43 15.83 -7.76
N TYR A 43 -13.31 15.17 -7.55
CA TYR A 43 -12.05 15.55 -8.20
C TYR A 43 -11.12 14.37 -8.43
N GLN A 44 -10.22 14.54 -9.38
CA GLN A 44 -9.17 13.59 -9.73
C GLN A 44 -7.90 14.31 -10.12
N THR A 45 -6.77 13.62 -10.03
CA THR A 45 -5.46 14.13 -10.43
C THR A 45 -4.84 13.27 -11.52
N HIS A 46 -4.07 13.91 -12.40
CA HIS A 46 -3.16 13.25 -13.33
C HIS A 46 -1.75 13.29 -12.75
N VAL A 47 -1.15 12.13 -12.61
CA VAL A 47 0.16 11.97 -11.99
C VAL A 47 1.15 11.39 -13.01
N ALA A 48 2.36 11.90 -12.99
CA ALA A 48 3.45 11.41 -13.84
C ALA A 48 3.63 9.89 -13.70
N THR A 49 3.64 9.17 -14.81
CA THR A 49 3.73 7.71 -14.93
C THR A 49 2.41 6.98 -14.72
N PHE A 50 1.54 7.42 -13.81
CA PHE A 50 0.27 6.77 -13.49
C PHE A 50 -0.91 7.23 -14.37
N GLY A 51 -0.84 8.45 -14.95
CA GLY A 51 -1.96 9.01 -15.69
C GLY A 51 -3.05 9.58 -14.77
N TRP A 52 -4.31 9.53 -15.22
CA TRP A 52 -5.46 9.92 -14.42
C TRP A 52 -5.74 8.86 -13.37
N LEU A 53 -5.76 9.26 -12.11
CA LEU A 53 -6.24 8.44 -11.00
C LEU A 53 -7.75 8.49 -10.93
N GLY A 54 -8.35 7.64 -10.12
CA GLY A 54 -9.79 7.61 -9.92
C GLY A 54 -10.36 8.90 -9.33
N GLU A 55 -11.67 9.11 -9.50
CA GLU A 55 -12.40 10.26 -8.94
C GLU A 55 -12.68 10.03 -7.45
N VAL A 56 -12.35 11.05 -6.65
CA VAL A 56 -12.55 11.06 -5.20
C VAL A 56 -13.47 12.19 -4.77
N LYS A 57 -14.16 12.00 -3.66
CA LYS A 57 -15.03 12.99 -3.05
C LYS A 57 -14.23 14.01 -2.23
N GLY A 58 -14.90 15.10 -1.88
CA GLY A 58 -14.33 16.08 -0.94
C GLY A 58 -13.82 15.45 0.34
N ASP A 59 -12.73 16.01 0.88
CA ASP A 59 -11.97 15.51 2.01
C ASP A 59 -11.14 14.23 1.79
N GLU A 60 -11.22 13.58 0.65
CA GLU A 60 -10.37 12.42 0.32
C GLU A 60 -9.07 12.85 -0.35
N LEU A 61 -8.05 12.02 -0.31
CA LEU A 61 -6.76 12.31 -0.92
C LEU A 61 -6.78 11.98 -2.41
N SER A 62 -6.15 12.81 -3.25
CA SER A 62 -5.91 12.50 -4.67
C SER A 62 -4.48 12.82 -5.06
N GLY A 63 -3.81 11.89 -5.72
CA GLY A 63 -2.40 11.99 -6.09
C GLY A 63 -1.54 10.86 -5.55
N THR A 64 -0.28 11.15 -5.24
CA THR A 64 0.67 10.16 -4.72
C THR A 64 1.43 10.68 -3.51
N GLN A 65 1.90 9.77 -2.67
CA GLN A 65 2.77 10.08 -1.55
C GLN A 65 3.95 9.10 -1.49
N GLY A 66 5.17 9.62 -1.32
CA GLY A 66 6.38 8.81 -1.18
C GLY A 66 6.92 8.18 -2.48
N LEU A 67 6.22 8.33 -3.60
CA LEU A 67 6.60 7.75 -4.90
C LEU A 67 7.45 8.68 -5.75
N ALA A 68 7.72 9.88 -5.28
CA ALA A 68 8.45 10.91 -6.03
C ALA A 68 7.80 11.24 -7.40
N LYS A 69 6.48 11.09 -7.53
CA LYS A 69 5.72 11.38 -8.74
C LYS A 69 5.01 12.72 -8.60
N ARG A 70 5.19 13.60 -9.60
CA ARG A 70 4.53 14.90 -9.59
C ARG A 70 3.10 14.80 -10.09
N MET A 71 2.22 15.57 -9.50
CA MET A 71 0.93 15.88 -10.09
C MET A 71 1.15 16.80 -11.30
N GLU A 72 0.53 16.50 -12.43
CA GLU A 72 0.67 17.22 -13.69
C GLU A 72 -0.55 18.07 -14.00
N CYS A 73 -1.73 17.61 -13.65
CA CYS A 73 -2.96 18.39 -13.67
C CYS A 73 -4.04 17.76 -12.76
N PHE A 74 -5.14 18.45 -12.62
CA PHE A 74 -6.30 17.95 -11.88
C PHE A 74 -7.60 18.47 -12.51
N LYS A 75 -8.69 17.77 -12.22
CA LYS A 75 -10.07 18.18 -12.48
C LYS A 75 -10.81 18.30 -11.17
N VAL A 76 -11.72 19.25 -11.07
CA VAL A 76 -12.60 19.41 -9.92
C VAL A 76 -13.99 19.82 -10.39
N GLN A 77 -15.02 19.26 -9.79
CA GLN A 77 -16.41 19.54 -10.06
C GLN A 77 -17.16 19.76 -8.73
N ILE A 78 -18.14 20.62 -8.76
CA ILE A 78 -19.13 20.77 -7.69
C ILE A 78 -20.43 20.17 -8.23
N LEU A 79 -20.97 19.20 -7.54
CA LEU A 79 -22.21 18.51 -7.93
C LEU A 79 -23.23 18.65 -6.80
N PRO A 80 -24.53 18.70 -7.11
CA PRO A 80 -25.58 18.53 -6.11
C PRO A 80 -25.34 17.24 -5.30
N SER A 81 -25.65 17.25 -4.01
CA SER A 81 -25.39 16.09 -3.14
C SER A 81 -26.06 14.82 -3.61
N GLU A 82 -27.22 14.93 -4.25
CA GLU A 82 -27.97 13.81 -4.84
C GLU A 82 -27.34 13.22 -6.12
N GLU A 83 -26.43 13.97 -6.77
CA GLU A 83 -25.70 13.53 -7.97
C GLU A 83 -24.31 12.98 -7.64
N MET A 84 -23.90 13.02 -6.37
CA MET A 84 -22.61 12.49 -5.96
C MET A 84 -22.56 10.96 -6.07
N PRO A 85 -21.46 10.37 -6.56
CA PRO A 85 -21.30 8.92 -6.61
C PRO A 85 -21.39 8.32 -5.21
N GLU A 86 -21.92 7.11 -5.11
CA GLU A 86 -22.02 6.41 -3.82
C GLU A 86 -20.66 6.13 -3.19
N LYS A 87 -19.68 5.74 -4.03
CA LYS A 87 -18.29 5.46 -3.63
C LYS A 87 -17.32 6.26 -4.48
N SER A 88 -16.20 6.60 -3.89
CA SER A 88 -15.03 7.11 -4.60
C SER A 88 -14.29 5.97 -5.30
N GLU A 89 -13.55 6.33 -6.33
CA GLU A 89 -12.60 5.44 -7.00
C GLU A 89 -11.22 5.54 -6.32
N CYS A 90 -10.26 4.73 -6.78
CA CYS A 90 -8.88 4.81 -6.29
C CYS A 90 -8.19 6.08 -6.81
N GLY A 91 -8.20 7.15 -6.03
CA GLY A 91 -7.63 8.44 -6.39
C GLY A 91 -6.30 8.77 -5.71
N PHE A 92 -5.81 7.91 -4.83
CA PHE A 92 -4.59 8.16 -4.07
C PHE A 92 -3.72 6.92 -3.97
N ILE A 93 -2.45 7.07 -4.36
CA ILE A 93 -1.43 6.01 -4.29
C ILE A 93 -0.28 6.50 -3.43
N ARG A 94 0.10 5.73 -2.43
CA ARG A 94 1.28 6.03 -1.63
C ARG A 94 2.32 4.91 -1.73
N SER A 95 3.58 5.25 -1.48
CA SER A 95 4.60 4.22 -1.43
C SER A 95 4.41 3.36 -0.19
N TYR A 96 4.49 2.07 -0.41
CA TYR A 96 4.41 1.06 0.65
C TYR A 96 5.70 0.92 1.47
N TYR A 97 6.50 1.97 1.57
CA TYR A 97 7.80 1.88 2.24
C TYR A 97 7.70 1.61 3.74
N ASP A 98 6.54 1.81 4.36
CA ASP A 98 6.50 1.82 5.81
C ASP A 98 5.55 0.85 6.50
N SER A 99 4.75 -0.03 5.85
CA SER A 99 3.97 -0.90 6.74
C SER A 99 2.88 -1.81 6.16
N GLU A 100 2.74 -1.92 4.89
CA GLU A 100 1.48 -2.49 4.38
C GLU A 100 1.56 -3.97 4.03
N LEU A 101 2.72 -4.57 4.27
CA LEU A 101 2.92 -6.02 4.21
C LEU A 101 3.17 -6.51 5.63
N THR A 102 2.27 -7.35 6.13
CA THR A 102 2.45 -8.02 7.41
C THR A 102 2.83 -9.48 7.19
N TYR A 103 3.62 -10.02 8.08
CA TYR A 103 4.01 -11.43 8.02
C TYR A 103 4.35 -11.98 9.38
N LYS A 104 4.05 -13.25 9.56
CA LYS A 104 4.38 -14.05 10.74
C LYS A 104 4.83 -15.45 10.31
N GLY A 105 5.43 -16.21 11.18
CA GLY A 105 5.91 -17.53 10.85
C GLY A 105 6.09 -18.45 12.03
N HIS A 106 6.55 -19.65 11.75
CA HIS A 106 6.89 -20.64 12.74
C HIS A 106 8.38 -20.92 12.73
N VAL A 107 9.02 -20.72 13.88
CA VAL A 107 10.46 -20.89 14.07
C VAL A 107 10.71 -22.04 15.04
N GLN A 108 11.66 -22.88 14.69
CA GLN A 108 12.09 -24.00 15.54
C GLN A 108 12.32 -23.55 16.99
N SER A 109 11.78 -24.29 17.95
CA SER A 109 11.90 -24.05 19.40
C SER A 109 11.28 -22.76 19.94
N ILE A 110 10.91 -21.82 19.08
CA ILE A 110 10.22 -20.57 19.44
C ILE A 110 8.70 -20.78 19.27
N GLY A 111 8.29 -21.46 18.20
CA GLY A 111 6.90 -21.59 17.82
C GLY A 111 6.44 -20.50 16.87
N ASP A 112 5.17 -20.16 16.94
CA ASP A 112 4.58 -19.08 16.12
C ASP A 112 5.09 -17.73 16.61
N THR A 113 5.59 -16.90 15.69
CA THR A 113 6.12 -15.57 16.00
C THR A 113 5.00 -14.54 16.08
N GLU A 114 5.27 -13.44 16.72
CA GLU A 114 4.45 -12.23 16.57
C GLU A 114 4.43 -11.79 15.10
N GLU A 115 3.36 -11.12 14.71
CA GLU A 115 3.26 -10.49 13.41
C GLU A 115 4.21 -9.29 13.31
N VAL A 116 4.91 -9.19 12.19
CA VAL A 116 5.82 -8.08 11.90
C VAL A 116 5.41 -7.37 10.61
N THR A 117 5.70 -6.09 10.53
CA THR A 117 5.41 -5.26 9.36
C THR A 117 6.60 -5.16 8.41
N GLY A 118 6.37 -4.73 7.20
CA GLY A 118 7.36 -4.63 6.13
C GLY A 118 8.72 -4.09 6.55
N GLY A 119 9.78 -4.68 6.04
CA GLY A 119 11.17 -4.33 6.36
C GLY A 119 11.75 -4.94 7.64
N LYS A 120 10.93 -5.51 8.53
CA LYS A 120 11.40 -6.18 9.75
C LYS A 120 11.82 -7.63 9.46
N THR A 121 12.61 -8.21 10.34
CA THR A 121 13.09 -9.58 10.19
C THR A 121 12.10 -10.57 10.81
N LEU A 122 11.69 -11.57 10.03
CA LEU A 122 11.02 -12.76 10.52
C LEU A 122 12.06 -13.86 10.78
N GLY A 123 12.06 -14.41 11.98
CA GLY A 123 13.00 -15.45 12.39
C GLY A 123 14.11 -14.91 13.27
N THR A 124 15.20 -15.65 13.34
CA THR A 124 16.36 -15.36 14.22
C THR A 124 17.63 -15.20 13.40
N THR A 125 18.62 -14.50 13.96
CA THR A 125 19.94 -14.35 13.35
C THR A 125 20.99 -14.82 14.34
N GLY A 126 21.88 -15.75 13.91
CA GLY A 126 22.96 -16.28 14.72
C GLY A 126 22.57 -17.37 15.74
N GLU A 127 21.30 -17.77 15.78
CA GLU A 127 20.81 -18.78 16.74
C GLU A 127 20.70 -20.19 16.16
N SER A 128 20.98 -20.34 14.86
CA SER A 128 20.88 -21.63 14.14
C SER A 128 19.49 -22.26 14.22
N LEU A 129 18.45 -21.45 14.38
CA LEU A 129 17.06 -21.88 14.37
C LEU A 129 16.46 -21.69 12.97
N ARG A 130 15.77 -22.73 12.49
CA ARG A 130 15.15 -22.70 11.16
C ARG A 130 13.75 -22.11 11.20
N VAL A 131 13.38 -21.44 10.14
CA VAL A 131 11.97 -21.12 9.84
C VAL A 131 11.34 -22.34 9.17
N GLU A 132 10.21 -22.79 9.66
CA GLU A 132 9.47 -23.97 9.18
C GLU A 132 8.25 -23.60 8.32
N GLY A 133 7.71 -22.40 8.49
CA GLY A 133 6.61 -21.87 7.70
C GLY A 133 6.35 -20.40 7.96
N PHE A 134 5.53 -19.79 7.09
CA PHE A 134 5.18 -18.38 7.19
C PHE A 134 3.84 -18.09 6.50
N GLU A 135 3.27 -16.96 6.86
CA GLU A 135 2.10 -16.33 6.24
C GLU A 135 2.45 -14.89 5.90
N VAL A 136 1.90 -14.37 4.81
CA VAL A 136 2.04 -12.96 4.39
C VAL A 136 0.67 -12.41 4.10
N SER A 137 0.42 -11.17 4.52
CA SER A 137 -0.82 -10.46 4.25
C SER A 137 -0.53 -9.01 3.85
N LEU A 138 -1.40 -8.44 3.06
CA LEU A 138 -1.49 -7.00 2.89
C LEU A 138 -2.32 -6.43 4.05
N ASP A 139 -1.89 -5.32 4.61
CA ASP A 139 -2.67 -4.56 5.59
C ASP A 139 -3.99 -4.10 4.95
N ASP A 140 -5.07 -4.04 5.73
CA ASP A 140 -6.39 -3.62 5.26
C ASP A 140 -6.38 -2.20 4.66
N SER A 141 -5.51 -1.32 5.13
CA SER A 141 -5.32 0.01 4.57
C SER A 141 -4.76 0.01 3.13
N SER A 142 -4.07 -1.06 2.75
CA SER A 142 -3.52 -1.24 1.41
C SER A 142 -4.58 -1.64 0.40
N LYS A 143 -5.59 -2.37 0.83
CA LYS A 143 -6.65 -2.91 -0.02
C LYS A 143 -7.62 -1.83 -0.52
N ASP A 144 -7.69 -0.71 0.19
CA ASP A 144 -8.49 0.45 -0.21
C ASP A 144 -7.85 1.28 -1.33
N VAL A 145 -6.59 1.01 -1.66
CA VAL A 145 -5.80 1.84 -2.59
C VAL A 145 -5.68 1.24 -3.98
N LEU A 146 -5.52 -0.09 -4.09
CA LEU A 146 -5.42 -0.82 -5.36
C LEU A 146 -6.03 -2.21 -5.20
N GLU A 147 -6.77 -2.65 -6.22
CA GLU A 147 -7.19 -4.04 -6.28
C GLU A 147 -5.97 -4.94 -6.50
N GLY A 148 -5.73 -5.85 -5.57
CA GLY A 148 -4.61 -6.76 -5.65
C GLY A 148 -4.42 -7.56 -4.37
N SER A 149 -3.51 -8.50 -4.44
CA SER A 149 -3.17 -9.38 -3.33
C SER A 149 -1.71 -9.81 -3.42
N VAL A 150 -1.25 -10.52 -2.42
CA VAL A 150 0.06 -11.16 -2.39
C VAL A 150 -0.09 -12.67 -2.51
N GLU A 151 0.70 -13.29 -3.39
CA GLU A 151 0.84 -14.74 -3.48
C GLU A 151 2.27 -15.14 -3.19
N TYR A 152 2.45 -16.27 -2.52
CA TYR A 152 3.76 -16.76 -2.13
C TYR A 152 3.83 -18.28 -2.06
N CYS A 153 5.03 -18.83 -2.14
CA CYS A 153 5.26 -20.26 -1.93
C CYS A 153 6.63 -20.51 -1.26
N ALA A 154 6.75 -21.67 -0.64
CA ALA A 154 7.96 -22.13 0.01
C ALA A 154 8.56 -23.33 -0.70
N HIS A 155 9.90 -23.40 -0.75
CA HIS A 155 10.63 -24.63 -0.98
C HIS A 155 10.99 -25.24 0.37
N VAL A 156 10.49 -26.42 0.63
CA VAL A 156 10.63 -27.09 1.93
C VAL A 156 11.55 -28.29 1.80
N GLN A 157 12.42 -28.48 2.76
CA GLN A 157 13.35 -29.61 2.85
C GLN A 157 12.64 -30.95 2.66
N GLY A 158 13.08 -31.71 1.65
CA GLY A 158 12.55 -33.04 1.35
C GLY A 158 11.15 -33.08 0.72
N ILE A 159 10.53 -31.91 0.49
CA ILE A 159 9.23 -31.76 -0.20
C ILE A 159 9.43 -31.07 -1.56
N GLY A 160 10.27 -30.04 -1.62
CA GLY A 160 10.43 -29.19 -2.79
C GLY A 160 9.51 -27.97 -2.75
N TRP A 161 9.26 -27.37 -3.91
CA TRP A 161 8.35 -26.24 -4.04
C TRP A 161 6.92 -26.70 -3.78
N GLN A 162 6.26 -25.97 -2.85
CA GLN A 162 4.82 -26.09 -2.63
C GLN A 162 4.04 -25.28 -3.67
N ASP A 163 2.73 -25.53 -3.76
CA ASP A 163 1.83 -24.69 -4.55
C ASP A 163 1.79 -23.25 -4.00
N TRP A 164 1.45 -22.30 -4.87
CA TRP A 164 1.24 -20.93 -4.49
C TRP A 164 0.12 -20.81 -3.44
N ARG A 165 0.39 -20.05 -2.41
CA ARG A 165 -0.55 -19.70 -1.35
C ARG A 165 -1.10 -18.31 -1.59
N GLN A 166 -2.37 -18.15 -1.30
CA GLN A 166 -3.01 -16.85 -1.27
C GLN A 166 -2.66 -16.11 0.03
N GLU A 167 -2.93 -14.84 0.04
CA GLU A 167 -2.80 -13.98 1.21
C GLU A 167 -3.37 -14.63 2.48
N GLY A 168 -2.59 -14.64 3.58
CA GLY A 168 -2.98 -15.21 4.86
C GLY A 168 -2.98 -16.75 4.94
N GLU A 169 -2.69 -17.46 3.85
CA GLU A 169 -2.55 -18.91 3.87
C GLU A 169 -1.15 -19.34 4.29
N TYR A 170 -1.04 -20.41 5.04
CA TYR A 170 0.25 -20.90 5.54
C TYR A 170 1.07 -21.59 4.44
N ALA A 171 2.30 -21.15 4.24
CA ALA A 171 3.32 -21.77 3.38
C ALA A 171 4.43 -22.39 4.25
N GLY A 172 4.79 -23.64 3.97
CA GLY A 172 5.75 -24.40 4.76
C GLY A 172 5.14 -25.63 5.41
N THR A 173 5.73 -26.09 6.51
CA THR A 173 5.24 -27.21 7.34
C THR A 173 5.20 -26.80 8.80
N LYS A 174 4.33 -27.44 9.59
CA LYS A 174 4.19 -27.19 11.02
C LYS A 174 4.38 -28.47 11.78
N GLY A 175 5.36 -28.52 12.68
CA GLY A 175 5.65 -29.68 13.50
C GLY A 175 6.34 -30.86 12.79
N GLU A 176 6.79 -30.69 11.54
CA GLU A 176 7.49 -31.72 10.78
C GLU A 176 9.01 -31.61 10.85
N SER A 177 9.52 -30.62 11.54
CA SER A 177 10.96 -30.36 11.65
C SER A 177 11.67 -30.17 10.30
N LYS A 178 10.95 -29.63 9.30
CA LYS A 178 11.49 -29.33 7.96
C LYS A 178 11.69 -27.83 7.80
N ARG A 179 12.88 -27.45 7.34
CA ARG A 179 13.16 -26.03 7.11
C ARG A 179 12.64 -25.54 5.77
N ILE A 180 12.35 -24.27 5.69
CA ILE A 180 12.24 -23.57 4.42
C ILE A 180 13.67 -23.34 3.87
N GLU A 181 13.85 -23.63 2.60
CA GLU A 181 15.13 -23.50 1.90
C GLU A 181 15.12 -22.33 0.90
N ALA A 182 13.93 -21.98 0.40
CA ALA A 182 13.74 -20.82 -0.47
C ALA A 182 12.27 -20.37 -0.43
N ILE A 183 12.03 -19.12 -0.82
CA ILE A 183 10.69 -18.53 -0.93
C ILE A 183 10.53 -17.83 -2.27
N LYS A 184 9.29 -17.71 -2.72
CA LYS A 184 8.88 -16.80 -3.80
C LYS A 184 7.69 -16.01 -3.31
N ILE A 185 7.68 -14.72 -3.60
CA ILE A 185 6.58 -13.81 -3.28
C ILE A 185 6.33 -12.95 -4.49
N LYS A 186 5.06 -12.68 -4.83
CA LYS A 186 4.65 -11.78 -5.91
C LYS A 186 3.39 -11.04 -5.53
N LEU A 187 3.21 -9.88 -6.10
CA LEU A 187 1.94 -9.17 -6.11
C LEU A 187 1.05 -9.68 -7.23
N THR A 188 -0.26 -9.52 -7.10
CA THR A 188 -1.26 -9.87 -8.11
C THR A 188 -2.26 -8.72 -8.27
N GLY A 189 -3.07 -8.76 -9.35
CA GLY A 189 -4.03 -7.69 -9.65
C GLY A 189 -3.34 -6.37 -10.01
N GLU A 190 -4.04 -5.27 -9.84
CA GLU A 190 -3.51 -3.92 -10.14
C GLU A 190 -2.25 -3.58 -9.33
N ALA A 191 -2.10 -4.12 -8.12
CA ALA A 191 -0.89 -3.90 -7.33
C ALA A 191 0.38 -4.37 -8.06
N ALA A 192 0.30 -5.43 -8.85
CA ALA A 192 1.44 -5.94 -9.64
C ALA A 192 1.80 -5.04 -10.83
N ASP A 193 0.87 -4.22 -11.32
CA ASP A 193 1.11 -3.30 -12.43
C ASP A 193 1.86 -2.04 -11.97
N TYR A 194 1.73 -1.67 -10.71
CA TYR A 194 2.26 -0.41 -10.17
C TYR A 194 3.39 -0.58 -9.17
N PHE A 195 3.56 -1.77 -8.57
CA PHE A 195 4.54 -2.01 -7.52
C PHE A 195 5.37 -3.27 -7.77
N ASP A 196 6.61 -3.20 -7.30
CA ASP A 196 7.50 -4.34 -7.18
C ASP A 196 7.64 -4.72 -5.70
N ILE A 197 7.68 -6.03 -5.41
CA ILE A 197 7.99 -6.54 -4.09
C ILE A 197 9.46 -6.96 -4.00
N TYR A 198 10.18 -6.41 -3.05
CA TYR A 198 11.57 -6.75 -2.77
C TYR A 198 11.67 -7.53 -1.46
N TYR A 199 12.33 -8.65 -1.50
CA TYR A 199 12.56 -9.48 -0.32
C TYR A 199 13.94 -10.12 -0.37
N ARG A 200 14.45 -10.51 0.79
CA ARG A 200 15.73 -11.19 0.93
C ARG A 200 15.70 -12.22 2.06
N CYS A 201 16.47 -13.29 1.92
CA CYS A 201 16.63 -14.30 2.95
C CYS A 201 18.08 -14.30 3.45
N HIS A 202 18.25 -14.58 4.73
CA HIS A 202 19.54 -14.93 5.33
C HIS A 202 19.62 -16.45 5.38
N VAL A 203 20.70 -17.02 4.84
CA VAL A 203 20.93 -18.47 4.75
C VAL A 203 22.19 -18.84 5.53
#